data_1fbfa6cbfe231bfc845ee52d8e0e487d
#
_entry.id   1fbfa6cbfe231bfc845ee52d8e0e487d
#
_cell.length_a   1.000
_cell.length_b   1.000
_cell.length_c   1.000
_cell.angle_alpha   90.00
_cell.angle_beta   90.00
_cell.angle_gamma   90.00
#
_symmetry.space_group_name_H-M   'P 1'
#
loop_
_entity.id
_entity.type
_entity.pdbx_description
1 polymer ?
#
loop_
_entity_poly.entity_id
_entity_poly.type
_entity_poly.pdbx_seq_one_letter_code
_entity_poly.pdbx_strand_id
1 'polypeptide(L)'
;MTQGSDQRLIFPATERNRAAIGALLDTLLPDRGVVLELASGSGEHAVTFQQRFPGLLWQASDPNPDHRASINAWIRHAGLDDVMPAALDLDVQQRPWRLPGPVADGLAAMVCINLLHISPA
;
A
#
# COMPACT_ATOMS: atom_id res chain seq x y z
N MET A 1 -22.71 -9.47 -16.97
CA MET A 1 -22.25 -9.34 -16.51
C MET A 1 -21.41 -8.65 -16.06
N THR A 2 -20.92 -8.51 -15.53
CA THR A 2 -20.31 -7.57 -14.93
C THR A 2 -19.01 -7.91 -14.47
N GLN A 3 -18.39 -8.78 -15.04
CA GLN A 3 -17.14 -9.10 -14.70
C GLN A 3 -16.22 -8.00 -14.81
N GLY A 4 -16.41 -7.12 -15.67
CA GLY A 4 -15.54 -5.98 -15.86
C GLY A 4 -15.46 -5.06 -14.67
N SER A 5 -16.29 -5.28 -13.66
CA SER A 5 -16.24 -4.40 -12.51
C SER A 5 -15.18 -4.75 -11.49
N ASP A 6 -14.56 -5.90 -11.57
CA ASP A 6 -13.53 -6.26 -10.59
C ASP A 6 -12.20 -5.73 -11.10
N GLN A 7 -11.68 -4.72 -10.44
CA GLN A 7 -10.46 -4.05 -10.85
C GLN A 7 -9.22 -4.53 -10.09
N ARG A 8 -9.36 -5.55 -9.27
CA ARG A 8 -8.20 -6.06 -8.54
C ARG A 8 -7.19 -6.68 -9.50
N LEU A 9 -5.94 -6.29 -9.33
CA LEU A 9 -4.82 -6.90 -10.06
C LEU A 9 -4.11 -7.87 -9.14
N ILE A 10 -3.45 -8.86 -9.72
CA ILE A 10 -2.70 -9.85 -8.97
C ILE A 10 -1.31 -9.92 -9.57
N PHE A 11 -0.31 -9.63 -8.74
CA PHE A 11 1.08 -9.70 -9.17
C PHE A 11 1.72 -10.92 -8.50
N PRO A 12 2.09 -11.94 -9.25
CA PRO A 12 2.59 -13.19 -8.67
C PRO A 12 3.76 -13.03 -7.69
N ALA A 13 4.63 -12.06 -7.93
CA ALA A 13 5.75 -11.82 -7.03
C ALA A 13 5.32 -11.39 -5.64
N THR A 14 4.16 -10.75 -5.50
CA THR A 14 3.64 -10.31 -4.22
C THR A 14 3.43 -11.48 -3.29
N GLU A 15 2.81 -12.54 -3.79
CA GLU A 15 2.53 -13.69 -2.96
C GLU A 15 3.80 -14.38 -2.49
N ARG A 16 4.78 -14.52 -3.39
CA ARG A 16 6.03 -15.19 -3.05
C ARG A 16 6.82 -14.46 -1.95
N ASN A 17 6.72 -13.13 -1.90
CA ASN A 17 7.55 -12.34 -1.01
C ASN A 17 6.84 -11.94 0.27
N ARG A 18 5.54 -12.16 0.35
CA ARG A 18 4.71 -11.59 1.42
C ARG A 18 5.17 -11.98 2.81
N ALA A 19 5.42 -13.25 3.04
CA ALA A 19 5.80 -13.72 4.37
C ALA A 19 7.14 -13.16 4.81
N ALA A 20 8.12 -13.14 3.91
CA ALA A 20 9.45 -12.64 4.23
C ALA A 20 9.41 -11.13 4.53
N ILE A 21 8.68 -10.39 3.73
CA ILE A 21 8.55 -8.94 3.92
C ILE A 21 7.81 -8.66 5.22
N GLY A 22 6.74 -9.39 5.51
CA GLY A 22 5.99 -9.23 6.75
C GLY A 22 6.86 -9.46 7.98
N ALA A 23 7.70 -10.50 7.96
CA ALA A 23 8.60 -10.79 9.05
C ALA A 23 9.61 -9.66 9.27
N LEU A 24 10.11 -9.08 8.18
CA LEU A 24 11.02 -7.94 8.27
C LEU A 24 10.31 -6.72 8.85
N LEU A 25 9.10 -6.44 8.39
CA LEU A 25 8.33 -5.29 8.87
C LEU A 25 7.99 -5.41 10.35
N ASP A 26 7.78 -6.63 10.87
CA ASP A 26 7.54 -6.82 12.29
C ASP A 26 8.66 -6.24 13.16
N THR A 27 9.88 -6.20 12.63
CA THR A 27 11.03 -5.70 13.38
C THR A 27 11.28 -4.22 13.14
N LEU A 28 10.77 -3.65 12.05
CA LEU A 28 11.11 -2.29 11.66
C LEU A 28 10.02 -1.27 11.93
N LEU A 29 8.76 -1.67 11.88
CA LEU A 29 7.68 -0.69 11.99
C LEU A 29 7.37 -0.34 13.45
N PRO A 30 6.97 0.91 13.70
CA PRO A 30 6.52 1.30 15.03
C PRO A 30 5.14 0.73 15.32
N ASP A 31 4.68 0.87 16.56
CA ASP A 31 3.39 0.32 16.96
C ASP A 31 2.19 1.17 16.53
N ARG A 32 2.41 2.45 16.28
CA ARG A 32 1.33 3.40 15.98
C ARG A 32 1.77 4.40 14.94
N GLY A 33 0.81 5.00 14.29
CA GLY A 33 1.01 6.06 13.31
C GLY A 33 0.62 5.63 11.92
N VAL A 34 1.02 6.41 10.94
CA VAL A 34 0.71 6.16 9.53
C VAL A 34 1.94 5.62 8.83
N VAL A 35 1.76 4.52 8.10
CA VAL A 35 2.78 4.01 7.20
C VAL A 35 2.38 4.43 5.79
N LEU A 36 3.21 5.19 5.12
CA LEU A 36 2.99 5.55 3.72
C LEU A 36 3.74 4.55 2.85
N GLU A 37 2.99 3.82 2.04
CA GLU A 37 3.60 2.91 1.07
C GLU A 37 3.68 3.58 -0.28
N LEU A 38 4.87 3.61 -0.86
CA LEU A 38 5.11 4.20 -2.17
C LEU A 38 5.06 3.11 -3.23
N ALA A 39 4.53 3.43 -4.38
CA ALA A 39 4.44 2.52 -5.53
C ALA A 39 3.79 1.19 -5.13
N SER A 40 2.59 1.27 -4.58
CA SER A 40 1.91 0.12 -3.99
C SER A 40 1.50 -0.96 -4.98
N GLY A 41 1.47 -0.65 -6.28
CA GLY A 41 1.18 -1.63 -7.31
C GLY A 41 -0.23 -2.16 -7.24
N SER A 42 -0.38 -3.49 -7.12
CA SER A 42 -1.71 -4.10 -7.12
C SER A 42 -2.53 -3.80 -5.87
N GLY A 43 -1.89 -3.56 -4.74
CA GLY A 43 -2.57 -3.35 -3.47
C GLY A 43 -2.62 -4.59 -2.58
N GLU A 44 -2.13 -5.73 -3.05
CA GLU A 44 -2.17 -6.96 -2.26
C GLU A 44 -1.36 -6.84 -0.97
N HIS A 45 -0.16 -6.25 -1.05
CA HIS A 45 0.65 -6.01 0.14
C HIS A 45 -0.03 -5.04 1.10
N ALA A 46 -0.62 -3.98 0.56
CA ALA A 46 -1.23 -2.94 1.38
C ALA A 46 -2.32 -3.53 2.30
N VAL A 47 -3.23 -4.32 1.73
CA VAL A 47 -4.31 -4.90 2.54
C VAL A 47 -3.79 -5.96 3.50
N THR A 48 -2.81 -6.76 3.08
CA THR A 48 -2.22 -7.79 3.92
C THR A 48 -1.55 -7.17 5.14
N PHE A 49 -0.78 -6.10 4.93
CA PHE A 49 -0.03 -5.49 6.01
C PHE A 49 -0.91 -4.61 6.90
N GLN A 50 -1.96 -4.00 6.36
CA GLN A 50 -2.93 -3.35 7.22
C GLN A 50 -3.56 -4.35 8.19
N GLN A 51 -3.89 -5.55 7.72
CA GLN A 51 -4.44 -6.60 8.58
C GLN A 51 -3.43 -7.09 9.60
N ARG A 52 -2.16 -7.16 9.21
CA ARG A 52 -1.09 -7.62 10.10
C ARG A 52 -0.76 -6.60 11.18
N PHE A 53 -0.90 -5.31 10.88
CA PHE A 53 -0.55 -4.23 11.80
C PHE A 53 -1.77 -3.35 12.08
N PRO A 54 -2.74 -3.86 12.83
CA PRO A 54 -4.00 -3.12 13.03
C PRO A 54 -3.83 -1.83 13.86
N GLY A 55 -2.72 -1.67 14.55
CA GLY A 55 -2.41 -0.43 15.26
C GLY A 55 -1.89 0.69 14.38
N LEU A 56 -1.55 0.38 13.12
CA LEU A 56 -1.05 1.34 12.17
C LEU A 56 -2.14 1.67 11.15
N LEU A 57 -2.07 2.85 10.55
CA LEU A 57 -2.90 3.16 9.41
C LEU A 57 -2.03 3.06 8.16
N TRP A 58 -2.40 2.18 7.25
CA TRP A 58 -1.61 1.94 6.04
C TRP A 58 -2.16 2.78 4.91
N GLN A 59 -1.35 3.74 4.43
CA GLN A 59 -1.72 4.61 3.34
C GLN A 59 -0.98 4.16 2.09
N ALA A 60 -1.70 3.52 1.19
CA ALA A 60 -1.14 3.13 -0.10
C ALA A 60 -1.08 4.31 -1.06
N SER A 61 -0.18 4.26 -2.01
CA SER A 61 -0.07 5.27 -3.05
C SER A 61 0.53 4.70 -4.33
N ASP A 62 0.14 5.26 -5.46
CA ASP A 62 0.71 4.86 -6.75
C ASP A 62 0.34 5.93 -7.78
N PRO A 63 1.24 6.33 -8.68
CA PRO A 63 0.91 7.32 -9.70
C PRO A 63 0.03 6.75 -10.83
N ASN A 64 -0.02 5.44 -10.98
CA ASN A 64 -0.77 4.79 -12.05
C ASN A 64 -2.24 4.66 -11.64
N PRO A 65 -3.18 5.24 -12.42
CA PRO A 65 -4.60 5.18 -12.04
C PRO A 65 -5.18 3.77 -12.02
N ASP A 66 -4.68 2.86 -12.85
CA ASP A 66 -5.15 1.47 -12.83
C ASP A 66 -4.68 0.77 -11.55
N HIS A 67 -3.49 1.08 -11.08
CA HIS A 67 -2.99 0.55 -9.82
C HIS A 67 -3.81 1.11 -8.66
N ARG A 68 -4.12 2.41 -8.66
CA ARG A 68 -4.97 2.98 -7.60
C ARG A 68 -6.35 2.33 -7.58
N ALA A 69 -6.93 2.07 -8.76
CA ALA A 69 -8.21 1.38 -8.84
C ALA A 69 -8.11 -0.03 -8.26
N SER A 70 -7.03 -0.73 -8.55
CA SER A 70 -6.78 -2.07 -7.99
C SER A 70 -6.63 -2.02 -6.47
N ILE A 71 -5.84 -1.08 -5.96
CA ILE A 71 -5.66 -0.92 -4.51
C ILE A 71 -7.00 -0.70 -3.84
N ASN A 72 -7.80 0.21 -4.36
CA ASN A 72 -9.09 0.53 -3.77
C ASN A 72 -10.05 -0.66 -3.84
N ALA A 73 -9.98 -1.44 -4.92
CA ALA A 73 -10.78 -2.66 -5.05
C ALA A 73 -10.36 -3.72 -4.02
N TRP A 74 -9.06 -3.87 -3.77
CA TRP A 74 -8.57 -4.77 -2.74
C TRP A 74 -9.00 -4.34 -1.34
N ILE A 75 -8.97 -3.03 -1.06
CA ILE A 75 -9.44 -2.50 0.22
C ILE A 75 -10.91 -2.86 0.44
N ARG A 76 -11.76 -2.68 -0.57
CA ARG A 76 -13.18 -3.03 -0.47
C ARG A 76 -13.37 -4.54 -0.32
N HIS A 77 -12.64 -5.32 -1.11
CA HIS A 77 -12.75 -6.78 -1.07
C HIS A 77 -12.36 -7.33 0.31
N ALA A 78 -11.37 -6.72 0.93
CA ALA A 78 -10.91 -7.15 2.25
C ALA A 78 -11.79 -6.59 3.39
N GLY A 79 -12.77 -5.76 3.07
CA GLY A 79 -13.62 -5.17 4.10
C GLY A 79 -12.93 -4.12 4.95
N LEU A 80 -11.91 -3.46 4.39
CA LEU A 80 -11.09 -2.52 5.15
C LEU A 80 -11.41 -1.06 4.85
N ASP A 81 -12.45 -0.77 4.10
CA ASP A 81 -12.76 0.61 3.69
C ASP A 81 -13.12 1.53 4.87
N ASP A 82 -13.43 0.98 6.05
CA ASP A 82 -13.65 1.80 7.23
C ASP A 82 -12.33 2.18 7.92
N VAL A 83 -11.24 1.49 7.62
CA VAL A 83 -9.96 1.72 8.30
C VAL A 83 -8.83 2.16 7.38
N MET A 84 -8.88 1.80 6.11
CA MET A 84 -7.85 2.20 5.16
C MET A 84 -8.36 3.32 4.26
N PRO A 85 -7.63 4.41 4.13
CA PRO A 85 -7.98 5.44 3.17
C PRO A 85 -7.74 4.98 1.74
N ALA A 86 -8.38 5.62 0.79
CA ALA A 86 -8.16 5.33 -0.62
C ALA A 86 -6.73 5.64 -1.01
N ALA A 87 -6.25 4.96 -2.05
CA ALA A 87 -4.88 5.15 -2.53
C ALA A 87 -4.65 6.59 -3.00
N LEU A 88 -3.47 7.11 -2.70
CA LEU A 88 -3.10 8.45 -3.13
C LEU A 88 -2.44 8.41 -4.51
N ASP A 89 -2.66 9.48 -5.28
CA ASP A 89 -1.92 9.69 -6.50
C ASP A 89 -0.60 10.36 -6.12
N LEU A 90 0.45 9.59 -6.04
CA LEU A 90 1.73 10.11 -5.62
C LEU A 90 2.83 9.52 -6.48
N ASP A 91 3.57 10.40 -7.14
CA ASP A 91 4.73 10.03 -7.94
C ASP A 91 5.96 10.40 -7.14
N VAL A 92 6.77 9.41 -6.78
CA VAL A 92 7.95 9.64 -5.94
C VAL A 92 8.97 10.56 -6.58
N GLN A 93 8.94 10.70 -7.90
CA GLN A 93 9.88 11.54 -8.60
C GLN A 93 9.43 13.00 -8.68
N GLN A 94 8.21 13.30 -8.30
CA GLN A 94 7.69 14.66 -8.38
C GLN A 94 7.59 15.27 -6.99
N ARG A 95 8.32 16.30 -6.73
CA ARG A 95 8.34 16.97 -5.44
C ARG A 95 7.91 18.41 -5.58
N PRO A 96 7.33 18.99 -4.53
CA PRO A 96 7.09 18.38 -3.22
C PRO A 96 5.88 17.46 -3.25
N TRP A 97 5.86 16.45 -2.38
CA TRP A 97 4.70 15.59 -2.24
C TRP A 97 3.63 16.31 -1.42
N ARG A 98 2.41 16.25 -1.91
CA ARG A 98 1.29 16.88 -1.20
C ARG A 98 0.51 15.78 -0.51
N LEU A 99 0.78 15.57 0.74
CA LEU A 99 0.10 14.54 1.53
C LEU A 99 -1.10 15.15 2.26
N PRO A 100 -2.22 14.41 2.38
CA PRO A 100 -3.31 14.85 3.22
C PRO A 100 -2.82 15.11 4.64
N GLY A 101 -3.42 16.08 5.32
CA GLY A 101 -3.00 16.47 6.66
C GLY A 101 -2.87 15.30 7.63
N PRO A 102 -3.88 14.41 7.74
CA PRO A 102 -3.77 13.29 8.66
C PRO A 102 -2.60 12.35 8.35
N VAL A 103 -2.26 12.18 7.08
CA VAL A 103 -1.12 11.36 6.68
C VAL A 103 0.18 12.08 7.04
N ALA A 104 0.30 13.36 6.69
CA ALA A 104 1.52 14.12 6.96
C ALA A 104 1.77 14.23 8.46
N ASP A 105 0.72 14.50 9.23
CA ASP A 105 0.86 14.72 10.68
C ASP A 105 1.14 13.43 11.44
N GLY A 106 0.62 12.31 10.97
CA GLY A 106 0.79 11.02 11.64
C GLY A 106 1.88 10.15 11.07
N LEU A 107 2.64 10.66 10.08
CA LEU A 107 3.59 9.82 9.35
C LEU A 107 4.68 9.27 10.27
N ALA A 108 4.74 7.97 10.39
CA ALA A 108 5.68 7.27 11.24
C ALA A 108 6.71 6.46 10.45
N ALA A 109 6.38 6.06 9.24
CA ALA A 109 7.30 5.29 8.39
C ALA A 109 6.89 5.41 6.94
N MET A 110 7.87 5.25 6.05
CA MET A 110 7.60 5.11 4.61
C MET A 110 8.23 3.81 4.13
N VAL A 111 7.50 3.07 3.31
CA VAL A 111 8.01 1.83 2.75
C VAL A 111 7.82 1.82 1.24
N CYS A 112 8.69 1.15 0.54
CA CYS A 112 8.59 1.01 -0.90
C CYS A 112 8.99 -0.40 -1.27
N ILE A 113 8.04 -1.31 -1.18
CA ILE A 113 8.28 -2.73 -1.30
C ILE A 113 8.61 -3.12 -2.74
N ASN A 114 7.91 -2.54 -3.69
CA ASN A 114 8.11 -2.93 -5.09
C ASN A 114 9.47 -2.58 -5.65
N LEU A 115 10.17 -1.60 -5.08
CA LEU A 115 11.50 -1.28 -5.56
C LEU A 115 12.52 -2.36 -5.24
N LEU A 116 12.21 -3.22 -4.27
CA LEU A 116 13.12 -4.30 -3.92
C LEU A 116 13.28 -5.29 -5.06
N HIS A 117 12.32 -5.33 -5.98
CA HIS A 117 12.41 -6.23 -7.11
C HIS A 117 13.19 -5.64 -8.26
N ILE A 118 13.35 -4.32 -8.25
CA ILE A 118 13.90 -3.72 -9.39
C ILE A 118 15.33 -3.57 -9.29
N SER A 119 15.86 -3.57 -8.17
CA SER A 119 17.11 -3.19 -8.08
C SER A 119 18.01 -4.20 -8.25
N PRO A 120 18.65 -4.41 -9.01
CA PRO A 120 19.64 -5.13 -9.07
C PRO A 120 20.59 -4.32 -9.35
N ALA A 121 20.66 -3.74 -9.61
CA ALA A 121 21.64 -3.00 -9.96
C ALA A 121 22.58 -3.42 -10.43
#